data_6ef4beb92ece89390ea9f9d1a5116f72
#
_entry.id   6ef4beb92ece89390ea9f9d1a5116f72
#
_cell.length_a   1.000
_cell.length_b   1.000
_cell.length_c   1.000
_cell.angle_alpha   90.00
_cell.angle_beta   90.00
_cell.angle_gamma   90.00
#
_symmetry.space_group_name_H-M   'P 1'
#
loop_
_entity.id
_entity.type
_entity.pdbx_description
1 polymer ?
#
loop_
_entity_poly.entity_id
_entity_poly.type
_entity_poly.pdbx_seq_one_letter_code
_entity_poly.pdbx_strand_id
1 'polypeptide(L)'
;MGKIKQYFSMQRVLLLALLFVCLAPLSALAQTIQLTGTVTDTKGESLIGASVLEKGTSNGCITDVDGNFTLTVSPKTTMVISYVGYVTQEIPLNGQKNIKIALKDDS
;
A
#
# COMPACT_ATOMS: atom_id res chain seq x y z
N MET A 1 10.59 36.00 43.99
CA MET A 1 10.37 34.56 43.95
C MET A 1 9.28 34.12 42.97
N GLY A 2 8.41 34.99 42.49
CA GLY A 2 7.41 34.66 41.49
C GLY A 2 7.94 34.29 40.11
N LYS A 3 9.13 34.72 39.74
CA LYS A 3 9.75 34.46 38.45
C LYS A 3 10.19 33.00 38.28
N ILE A 4 10.54 32.31 39.37
CA ILE A 4 10.99 30.90 39.31
C ILE A 4 9.81 29.94 39.03
N LYS A 5 8.63 30.23 39.56
CA LYS A 5 7.43 29.44 39.31
C LYS A 5 6.95 29.51 37.85
N GLN A 6 7.12 30.66 37.19
CA GLN A 6 6.79 30.83 35.77
C GLN A 6 7.73 30.05 34.87
N TYR A 7 9.00 29.97 35.21
CA TYR A 7 9.99 29.19 34.46
C TYR A 7 9.70 27.72 34.47
N PHE A 8 9.29 27.15 35.60
CA PHE A 8 8.93 25.72 35.68
C PHE A 8 7.68 25.39 34.87
N SER A 9 6.72 26.30 34.82
CA SER A 9 5.49 26.14 34.05
C SER A 9 5.76 26.08 32.53
N MET A 10 6.68 26.96 32.04
CA MET A 10 7.05 26.99 30.63
C MET A 10 7.84 25.75 30.18
N GLN A 11 8.71 25.20 31.03
CA GLN A 11 9.44 23.98 30.74
C GLN A 11 8.49 22.76 30.62
N ARG A 12 7.47 22.69 31.46
CA ARG A 12 6.47 21.59 31.39
C ARG A 12 5.64 21.66 30.11
N VAL A 13 5.25 22.84 29.68
CA VAL A 13 4.48 23.05 28.46
C VAL A 13 5.34 22.71 27.25
N LEU A 14 6.61 23.06 27.23
CA LEU A 14 7.55 22.71 26.16
C LEU A 14 7.80 21.22 26.08
N LEU A 15 7.92 20.51 27.20
CA LEU A 15 8.08 19.05 27.24
C LEU A 15 6.83 18.33 26.74
N LEU A 16 5.65 18.80 27.10
CA LEU A 16 4.39 18.24 26.63
C LEU A 16 4.19 18.49 25.12
N ALA A 17 4.56 19.65 24.62
CA ALA A 17 4.52 19.98 23.20
C ALA A 17 5.48 19.10 22.40
N LEU A 18 6.67 18.83 22.92
CA LEU A 18 7.66 17.96 22.29
C LEU A 18 7.17 16.51 22.22
N LEU A 19 6.49 16.04 23.26
CA LEU A 19 5.91 14.68 23.29
C LEU A 19 4.79 14.55 22.26
N PHE A 20 3.98 15.58 22.07
CA PHE A 20 2.89 15.60 21.11
C PHE A 20 3.41 15.58 19.66
N VAL A 21 4.51 16.28 19.38
CA VAL A 21 5.15 16.32 18.06
C VAL A 21 5.78 14.96 17.71
N CYS A 22 6.30 14.22 18.70
CA CYS A 22 6.87 12.89 18.46
C CYS A 22 5.83 11.81 18.09
N LEU A 23 4.56 12.02 18.48
CA LEU A 23 3.49 11.06 18.16
C LEU A 23 2.86 11.31 16.78
N ALA A 24 2.98 12.51 16.21
CA ALA A 24 2.40 12.88 14.93
C ALA A 24 2.99 12.14 13.73
N PRO A 25 4.33 11.85 13.65
CA PRO A 25 4.89 11.13 12.49
C PRO A 25 4.46 9.67 12.34
N LEU A 26 4.00 9.02 13.41
CA LEU A 26 3.59 7.61 13.35
C LEU A 26 2.33 7.39 12.52
N SER A 27 1.42 8.37 12.48
CA SER A 27 0.21 8.26 11.65
C SER A 27 0.48 8.47 10.16
N ALA A 28 1.58 9.16 9.80
CA ALA A 28 1.98 9.35 8.41
C ALA A 28 2.59 8.09 7.77
N LEU A 29 3.11 7.14 8.58
CA LEU A 29 3.68 5.89 8.10
C LEU A 29 2.60 4.86 7.74
N ALA A 30 1.35 5.10 8.11
CA ALA A 30 0.23 4.20 7.86
C ALA A 30 -0.57 4.59 6.61
N GLN A 31 0.00 5.39 5.70
CA GLN A 31 -0.68 5.76 4.46
C GLN A 31 -0.90 4.56 3.56
N THR A 32 -2.14 4.40 3.13
CA THR A 32 -2.52 3.36 2.17
C THR A 32 -3.27 4.01 1.01
N ILE A 33 -3.28 3.31 -0.11
CA ILE A 33 -4.05 3.70 -1.29
C ILE A 33 -4.98 2.55 -1.67
N GLN A 34 -6.06 2.88 -2.35
CA GLN A 34 -6.93 1.88 -2.96
C GLN A 34 -6.43 1.65 -4.38
N LEU A 35 -5.80 0.49 -4.59
CA LEU A 35 -5.29 0.07 -5.89
C LEU A 35 -6.40 -0.64 -6.65
N THR A 36 -6.65 -0.21 -7.89
CA THR A 36 -7.52 -0.90 -8.82
C THR A 36 -6.69 -1.39 -10.01
N GLY A 37 -7.11 -2.48 -10.59
CA GLY A 37 -6.38 -3.01 -11.74
C GLY A 37 -7.15 -4.04 -12.51
N THR A 38 -6.61 -4.40 -13.67
CA THR A 38 -7.15 -5.40 -14.57
C THR A 38 -6.03 -6.37 -14.96
N VAL A 39 -6.30 -7.67 -14.88
CA VAL A 39 -5.38 -8.73 -15.27
C VAL A 39 -5.93 -9.45 -16.48
N THR A 40 -5.13 -9.49 -17.55
CA THR A 40 -5.47 -10.16 -18.80
C THR A 40 -4.32 -11.07 -19.22
N ASP A 41 -4.55 -11.87 -20.26
CA ASP A 41 -3.47 -12.52 -20.99
C ASP A 41 -2.90 -11.56 -22.05
N THR A 42 -1.95 -12.02 -22.85
CA THR A 42 -1.32 -11.18 -23.89
C THR A 42 -2.26 -10.89 -25.07
N LYS A 43 -3.37 -11.61 -25.17
CA LYS A 43 -4.40 -11.37 -26.19
C LYS A 43 -5.50 -10.44 -25.71
N GLY A 44 -5.43 -9.96 -24.47
CA GLY A 44 -6.41 -9.06 -23.88
C GLY A 44 -7.61 -9.74 -23.25
N GLU A 45 -7.59 -11.08 -23.15
CA GLU A 45 -8.67 -11.83 -22.48
C GLU A 45 -8.50 -11.74 -20.96
N SER A 46 -9.61 -11.50 -20.27
CA SER A 46 -9.64 -11.35 -18.81
C SER A 46 -9.27 -12.66 -18.11
N LEU A 47 -8.40 -12.59 -17.11
CA LEU A 47 -8.04 -13.73 -16.27
C LEU A 47 -8.84 -13.69 -14.98
N ILE A 48 -9.74 -14.66 -14.81
CA ILE A 48 -10.63 -14.79 -13.65
C ILE A 48 -9.91 -15.60 -12.58
N GLY A 49 -9.88 -15.08 -11.33
CA GLY A 49 -9.26 -15.79 -10.22
C GLY A 49 -7.75 -15.70 -10.17
N ALA A 50 -7.15 -14.75 -10.89
CA ALA A 50 -5.72 -14.49 -10.78
C ALA A 50 -5.40 -13.92 -9.39
N SER A 51 -4.28 -14.33 -8.83
CA SER A 51 -3.84 -13.90 -7.50
C SER A 51 -3.13 -12.55 -7.58
N VAL A 52 -3.55 -11.60 -6.74
CA VAL A 52 -2.94 -10.29 -6.61
C VAL A 52 -2.52 -10.14 -5.15
N LEU A 53 -1.22 -10.02 -4.90
CA LEU A 53 -0.66 -10.04 -3.55
C LEU A 53 0.31 -8.87 -3.39
N GLU A 54 0.24 -8.20 -2.23
CA GLU A 54 1.25 -7.22 -1.81
C GLU A 54 2.48 -7.97 -1.33
N LYS A 55 3.62 -7.75 -1.99
CA LYS A 55 4.86 -8.50 -1.74
C LYS A 55 5.29 -8.39 -0.28
N GLY A 56 5.63 -9.54 0.31
CA GLY A 56 6.09 -9.61 1.69
C GLY A 56 4.98 -9.56 2.73
N THR A 57 3.72 -9.62 2.31
CA THR A 57 2.57 -9.61 3.22
C THR A 57 1.58 -10.72 2.85
N SER A 58 0.56 -10.90 3.70
CA SER A 58 -0.57 -11.78 3.38
C SER A 58 -1.75 -11.00 2.79
N ASN A 59 -1.56 -9.71 2.50
CA ASN A 59 -2.61 -8.84 1.96
C ASN A 59 -2.77 -9.09 0.46
N GLY A 60 -3.89 -9.68 0.07
CA GLY A 60 -4.12 -10.03 -1.33
C GLY A 60 -5.58 -10.24 -1.64
N CYS A 61 -5.85 -10.41 -2.93
CA CYS A 61 -7.19 -10.72 -3.44
C CYS A 61 -7.06 -11.51 -4.74
N ILE A 62 -8.19 -11.88 -5.32
CA ILE A 62 -8.25 -12.52 -6.64
C ILE A 62 -9.09 -11.65 -7.58
N THR A 63 -8.83 -11.78 -8.87
CA THR A 63 -9.59 -11.05 -9.89
C THR A 63 -11.00 -11.61 -10.06
N ASP A 64 -11.91 -10.72 -10.46
CA ASP A 64 -13.31 -11.06 -10.73
C ASP A 64 -13.50 -11.59 -12.17
N VAL A 65 -14.75 -11.75 -12.59
CA VAL A 65 -15.11 -12.29 -13.92
C VAL A 65 -14.62 -11.43 -15.07
N ASP A 66 -14.38 -10.15 -14.82
CA ASP A 66 -13.86 -9.19 -15.82
C ASP A 66 -12.35 -9.01 -15.71
N GLY A 67 -11.68 -9.77 -14.82
CA GLY A 67 -10.25 -9.63 -14.56
C GLY A 67 -9.89 -8.44 -13.70
N ASN A 68 -10.86 -7.78 -13.10
CA ASN A 68 -10.65 -6.60 -12.29
C ASN A 68 -10.41 -6.95 -10.83
N PHE A 69 -9.66 -6.11 -10.13
CA PHE A 69 -9.45 -6.23 -8.69
C PHE A 69 -9.36 -4.87 -8.03
N THR A 70 -9.63 -4.84 -6.75
CA THR A 70 -9.45 -3.67 -5.88
C THR A 70 -8.82 -4.15 -4.58
N LEU A 71 -7.76 -3.48 -4.14
CA LEU A 71 -7.02 -3.85 -2.94
C LEU A 71 -6.43 -2.61 -2.29
N THR A 72 -6.52 -2.52 -0.96
CA THR A 72 -5.89 -1.45 -0.20
C THR A 72 -4.45 -1.84 0.11
N VAL A 73 -3.49 -1.04 -0.35
CA VAL A 73 -2.06 -1.35 -0.25
C VAL A 73 -1.26 -0.09 0.07
N SER A 74 0.02 -0.28 0.41
CA SER A 74 0.97 0.82 0.55
C SER A 74 1.31 1.41 -0.83
N PRO A 75 1.43 2.75 -0.97
CA PRO A 75 1.73 3.36 -2.27
C PRO A 75 3.12 3.03 -2.81
N LYS A 76 4.03 2.55 -1.98
CA LYS A 76 5.40 2.21 -2.39
C LYS A 76 5.67 0.71 -2.42
N THR A 77 4.62 -0.11 -2.34
CA THR A 77 4.76 -1.56 -2.34
C THR A 77 4.97 -2.10 -3.75
N THR A 78 5.40 -3.35 -3.83
CA THR A 78 5.47 -4.13 -5.08
C THR A 78 4.33 -5.14 -5.07
N MET A 79 3.59 -5.22 -6.16
CA MET A 79 2.51 -6.19 -6.33
C MET A 79 3.03 -7.44 -7.02
N VAL A 80 2.60 -8.60 -6.55
CA VAL A 80 2.90 -9.90 -7.15
C VAL A 80 1.62 -10.45 -7.76
N ILE A 81 1.59 -10.60 -9.06
CA ILE A 81 0.42 -11.11 -9.79
C ILE A 81 0.78 -12.47 -10.39
N SER A 82 -0.03 -13.48 -10.09
CA SER A 82 0.20 -14.84 -10.54
C SER A 82 -1.10 -15.54 -10.94
N TYR A 83 -0.97 -16.49 -11.83
CA TYR A 83 -2.07 -17.34 -12.29
C TYR A 83 -1.50 -18.65 -12.80
N VAL A 84 -2.22 -19.74 -12.59
CA VAL A 84 -1.76 -21.08 -12.98
C VAL A 84 -1.56 -21.13 -14.50
N GLY A 85 -0.36 -21.53 -14.94
CA GLY A 85 -0.01 -21.59 -16.36
C GLY A 85 0.56 -20.31 -16.93
N TYR A 86 0.79 -19.30 -16.09
CA TYR A 86 1.33 -18.00 -16.52
C TYR A 86 2.55 -17.63 -15.73
N VAL A 87 3.40 -16.81 -16.32
CA VAL A 87 4.61 -16.28 -15.66
C VAL A 87 4.20 -15.23 -14.63
N THR A 88 4.64 -15.40 -13.38
CA THR A 88 4.39 -14.45 -12.31
C THR A 88 5.08 -13.12 -12.59
N GLN A 89 4.38 -12.01 -12.36
CA GLN A 89 4.93 -10.67 -12.52
C GLN A 89 5.00 -9.93 -11.19
N GLU A 90 6.08 -9.19 -10.99
CA GLU A 90 6.25 -8.27 -9.87
C GLU A 90 6.24 -6.85 -10.40
N ILE A 91 5.35 -6.02 -9.86
CA ILE A 91 5.11 -4.66 -10.36
C ILE A 91 5.26 -3.67 -9.20
N PRO A 92 6.33 -2.84 -9.20
CA PRO A 92 6.43 -1.76 -8.22
C PRO A 92 5.40 -0.68 -8.54
N LEU A 93 4.61 -0.28 -7.55
CA LEU A 93 3.51 0.67 -7.76
C LEU A 93 3.98 2.10 -8.04
N ASN A 94 5.02 2.56 -7.32
CA ASN A 94 5.52 3.94 -7.46
C ASN A 94 4.40 4.99 -7.35
N GLY A 95 3.43 4.75 -6.46
CA GLY A 95 2.30 5.64 -6.23
C GLY A 95 1.15 5.51 -7.21
N GLN A 96 1.21 4.60 -8.18
CA GLN A 96 0.13 4.37 -9.14
C GLN A 96 -1.08 3.74 -8.44
N LYS A 97 -2.27 4.26 -8.73
CA LYS A 97 -3.54 3.79 -8.14
C LYS A 97 -4.33 2.89 -9.08
N ASN A 98 -3.96 2.83 -10.34
CA ASN A 98 -4.60 1.99 -11.36
C ASN A 98 -3.52 1.35 -12.22
N ILE A 99 -3.55 0.03 -12.34
CA ILE A 99 -2.57 -0.71 -13.13
C ILE A 99 -3.26 -1.70 -14.06
N LYS A 100 -2.66 -1.93 -15.21
CA LYS A 100 -3.09 -2.96 -16.16
C LYS A 100 -1.97 -3.96 -16.33
N ILE A 101 -2.29 -5.22 -16.14
CA ILE A 101 -1.33 -6.30 -16.17
C ILE A 101 -1.70 -7.30 -17.26
N ALA A 102 -0.77 -7.60 -18.16
CA ALA A 102 -0.90 -8.69 -19.12
C ALA A 102 0.08 -9.78 -18.72
N LEU A 103 -0.45 -10.94 -18.32
CA LEU A 103 0.37 -12.10 -17.95
C LEU A 103 0.73 -12.89 -19.19
N LYS A 104 1.98 -13.29 -19.26
CA LYS A 104 2.50 -14.11 -20.35
C LYS A 104 2.35 -15.58 -20.01
N ASP A 105 1.93 -16.38 -20.99
CA ASP A 105 1.82 -17.83 -20.89
C ASP A 105 3.21 -18.43 -20.57
N ASP A 106 3.24 -19.38 -19.65
CA ASP A 106 4.45 -20.09 -19.22
C ASP A 106 4.54 -21.44 -20.00
N SER A 107 4.67 -21.35 -21.30
CA SER A 107 4.79 -22.56 -22.15
C SER A 107 6.09 -22.59 -22.95
#